data_174b373c4d1a73fe87945569d16b83e2
#
_entry.id   174b373c4d1a73fe87945569d16b83e2
#
_cell.length_a   1.000
_cell.length_b   1.000
_cell.length_c   1.000
_cell.angle_alpha   90.00
_cell.angle_beta   90.00
_cell.angle_gamma   90.00
#
_symmetry.space_group_name_H-M   'P 1'
#
loop_
_entity.id
_entity.type
_entity.pdbx_description
1 polymer ?
#
loop_
_entity_poly.entity_id
_entity_poly.type
_entity_poly.pdbx_seq_one_letter_code
_entity_poly.pdbx_strand_id
1 'polypeptide(L)'
;MRVTVGVSGGIAAYKAAELVRALQRQALEVHVVMTAAAGKFIQPLTFAALTGHKVITSLWDESDSSASIAEQNGIEHIGEAQWADALVVAPATANILAKFAHGIADDFLTTMYLATRAPVLVAPAMNVNMWEHPATQANLGILRQRGVRVIDPGAGSLACGMVGPGRMAEPEAIAESVLNALGRRHDLAGEVVLVTAGGTREALDPVRFLGNRSSGKMGYALADAAQSRGARVILISGPSAQHPPAHCELIKVTSAEQMRQAVLERMEESTLIIKAAAVADYRPVAVSNEKLKRSGPITLELAPTEDILAEVVRRRRPGQLIVGFAAETDHPMENGRSKLLRKGADAIVVNTVTGDGVGIEADTNAATFLTLTTSIELHEMPKRQLADRILDEILTLRRPRSMVLELDEDVHDAGIDSQSEQNEILRQSSSPSTSRRQLIVE
;
A
#
# COMPACT_ATOMS: atom_id res chain seq x y z
N MET A 1 0.72 -15.70 0.13
CA MET A 1 -0.05 -15.25 -1.04
C MET A 1 0.31 -16.13 -2.22
N ARG A 2 -0.66 -16.42 -3.08
CA ARG A 2 -0.63 -17.45 -4.11
C ARG A 2 -0.81 -16.82 -5.48
N VAL A 3 0.04 -17.17 -6.43
CA VAL A 3 0.04 -16.58 -7.77
C VAL A 3 0.02 -17.69 -8.81
N THR A 4 -0.92 -17.62 -9.74
CA THR A 4 -0.88 -18.47 -10.92
C THR A 4 -0.23 -17.72 -12.08
N VAL A 5 0.81 -18.32 -12.66
CA VAL A 5 1.51 -17.81 -13.85
C VAL A 5 0.99 -18.56 -15.08
N GLY A 6 0.24 -17.84 -15.93
CA GLY A 6 -0.17 -18.34 -17.24
C GLY A 6 0.94 -18.13 -18.28
N VAL A 7 1.35 -19.19 -18.96
CA VAL A 7 2.39 -19.12 -20.00
C VAL A 7 1.78 -19.41 -21.37
N SER A 8 1.78 -18.43 -22.27
CA SER A 8 1.31 -18.64 -23.65
C SER A 8 2.47 -18.81 -24.65
N GLY A 9 2.16 -19.34 -25.83
CA GLY A 9 3.15 -19.79 -26.81
C GLY A 9 3.83 -18.66 -27.56
N GLY A 10 5.02 -18.29 -27.16
CA GLY A 10 5.88 -17.31 -27.82
C GLY A 10 7.33 -17.49 -27.39
N ILE A 11 8.28 -16.92 -28.16
CA ILE A 11 9.71 -17.04 -27.88
C ILE A 11 10.07 -16.54 -26.46
N ALA A 12 9.35 -15.57 -25.93
CA ALA A 12 9.56 -15.05 -24.60
C ALA A 12 9.12 -16.00 -23.45
N ALA A 13 8.58 -17.19 -23.76
CA ALA A 13 8.17 -18.16 -22.74
C ALA A 13 9.30 -18.59 -21.81
N TYR A 14 10.58 -18.57 -22.26
CA TYR A 14 11.72 -18.86 -21.39
C TYR A 14 11.86 -17.87 -20.23
N LYS A 15 11.49 -16.60 -20.42
CA LYS A 15 11.51 -15.57 -19.36
C LYS A 15 10.47 -15.82 -18.27
N ALA A 16 9.44 -16.63 -18.53
CA ALA A 16 8.49 -17.01 -17.49
C ALA A 16 9.16 -17.82 -16.37
N ALA A 17 10.24 -18.57 -16.66
CA ALA A 17 11.00 -19.27 -15.63
C ALA A 17 11.74 -18.29 -14.68
N GLU A 18 12.25 -17.17 -15.22
CA GLU A 18 12.87 -16.10 -14.44
C GLU A 18 11.81 -15.38 -13.60
N LEU A 19 10.60 -15.13 -14.16
CA LEU A 19 9.46 -14.56 -13.45
C LEU A 19 9.03 -15.44 -12.27
N VAL A 20 8.88 -16.75 -12.47
CA VAL A 20 8.57 -17.70 -11.39
C VAL A 20 9.57 -17.56 -10.26
N ARG A 21 10.88 -17.53 -10.57
CA ARG A 21 11.93 -17.32 -9.56
C ARG A 21 11.84 -15.96 -8.88
N ALA A 22 11.52 -14.90 -9.63
CA ALA A 22 11.35 -13.55 -9.08
C ALA A 22 10.20 -13.52 -8.08
N LEU A 23 9.06 -14.13 -8.38
CA LEU A 23 7.91 -14.25 -7.49
C LEU A 23 8.22 -15.10 -6.24
N GLN A 24 8.92 -16.23 -6.39
CA GLN A 24 9.33 -17.07 -5.27
C GLN A 24 10.30 -16.36 -4.32
N ARG A 25 11.24 -15.54 -4.84
CA ARG A 25 12.12 -14.70 -4.00
C ARG A 25 11.33 -13.73 -3.12
N GLN A 26 10.09 -13.37 -3.52
CA GLN A 26 9.15 -12.55 -2.75
C GLN A 26 8.26 -13.38 -1.81
N ALA A 27 8.63 -14.64 -1.53
CA ALA A 27 7.88 -15.57 -0.70
C ALA A 27 6.41 -15.76 -1.16
N LEU A 28 6.20 -15.77 -2.50
CA LEU A 28 4.92 -16.13 -3.10
C LEU A 28 4.94 -17.62 -3.46
N GLU A 29 3.84 -18.30 -3.22
CA GLU A 29 3.58 -19.65 -3.72
C GLU A 29 3.11 -19.53 -5.17
N VAL A 30 3.74 -20.29 -6.09
CA VAL A 30 3.53 -20.11 -7.52
C VAL A 30 3.08 -21.42 -8.16
N HIS A 31 1.92 -21.40 -8.80
CA HIS A 31 1.48 -22.42 -9.74
C HIS A 31 1.68 -21.96 -11.19
N VAL A 32 1.79 -22.90 -12.11
CA VAL A 32 1.98 -22.60 -13.52
C VAL A 32 0.95 -23.32 -14.38
N VAL A 33 0.29 -22.54 -15.25
CA VAL A 33 -0.64 -23.02 -16.26
C VAL A 33 -0.05 -22.71 -17.65
N MET A 34 0.05 -23.70 -18.49
CA MET A 34 0.63 -23.54 -19.84
C MET A 34 -0.39 -23.84 -20.92
N THR A 35 -0.42 -22.98 -21.96
CA THR A 35 -1.12 -23.35 -23.20
C THR A 35 -0.36 -24.43 -23.95
N ALA A 36 -1.05 -25.23 -24.78
CA ALA A 36 -0.40 -26.24 -25.63
C ALA A 36 0.70 -25.63 -26.54
N ALA A 37 0.52 -24.37 -26.98
CA ALA A 37 1.50 -23.66 -27.77
C ALA A 37 2.76 -23.30 -26.95
N ALA A 38 2.63 -23.03 -25.64
CA ALA A 38 3.77 -22.74 -24.77
C ALA A 38 4.70 -23.95 -24.62
N GLY A 39 4.15 -25.16 -24.57
CA GLY A 39 4.90 -26.42 -24.50
C GLY A 39 5.84 -26.67 -25.69
N LYS A 40 5.66 -25.95 -26.80
CA LYS A 40 6.58 -26.00 -27.96
C LYS A 40 7.83 -25.14 -27.77
N PHE A 41 7.83 -24.19 -26.83
CA PHE A 41 8.96 -23.30 -26.55
C PHE A 41 9.71 -23.68 -25.26
N ILE A 42 8.99 -24.14 -24.25
CA ILE A 42 9.55 -24.56 -22.96
C ILE A 42 8.75 -25.73 -22.41
N GLN A 43 9.45 -26.71 -21.85
CA GLN A 43 8.79 -27.92 -21.34
C GLN A 43 8.16 -27.68 -19.97
N PRO A 44 6.97 -28.27 -19.68
CA PRO A 44 6.33 -28.20 -18.36
C PRO A 44 7.24 -28.64 -17.20
N LEU A 45 8.11 -29.62 -17.44
CA LEU A 45 9.08 -30.11 -16.45
C LEU A 45 9.98 -29.00 -15.88
N THR A 46 10.31 -27.99 -16.69
CA THR A 46 11.09 -26.85 -16.21
C THR A 46 10.38 -26.11 -15.06
N PHE A 47 9.11 -25.84 -15.23
CA PHE A 47 8.31 -25.16 -14.22
C PHE A 47 7.99 -26.06 -13.03
N ALA A 48 7.70 -27.33 -13.26
CA ALA A 48 7.50 -28.30 -12.17
C ALA A 48 8.73 -28.40 -11.26
N ALA A 49 9.93 -28.42 -11.85
CA ALA A 49 11.19 -28.44 -11.08
C ALA A 49 11.44 -27.14 -10.31
N LEU A 50 10.98 -25.98 -10.83
CA LEU A 50 11.14 -24.68 -10.17
C LEU A 50 10.15 -24.48 -9.03
N THR A 51 8.88 -24.88 -9.23
CA THR A 51 7.80 -24.60 -8.28
C THR A 51 7.61 -25.72 -7.26
N GLY A 52 7.99 -26.94 -7.58
CA GLY A 52 7.66 -28.13 -6.81
C GLY A 52 6.20 -28.60 -7.00
N HIS A 53 5.46 -27.96 -7.91
CA HIS A 53 4.05 -28.26 -8.19
C HIS A 53 3.86 -28.83 -9.60
N LYS A 54 2.78 -29.59 -9.79
CA LYS A 54 2.33 -30.03 -11.12
C LYS A 54 2.04 -28.80 -11.99
N VAL A 55 2.47 -28.84 -13.25
CA VAL A 55 2.13 -27.82 -14.25
C VAL A 55 0.86 -28.23 -14.96
N ILE A 56 -0.12 -27.34 -15.02
CA ILE A 56 -1.39 -27.61 -15.66
C ILE A 56 -1.29 -27.25 -17.14
N THR A 57 -1.56 -28.22 -18.02
CA THR A 57 -1.40 -28.05 -19.49
C THR A 57 -2.67 -28.34 -20.29
N SER A 58 -3.67 -28.96 -19.70
CA SER A 58 -4.91 -29.37 -20.36
C SER A 58 -6.11 -29.21 -19.44
N LEU A 59 -7.30 -29.01 -20.02
CA LEU A 59 -8.59 -29.10 -19.30
C LEU A 59 -8.96 -30.54 -18.95
N TRP A 60 -8.42 -31.48 -19.73
CA TRP A 60 -8.76 -32.90 -19.71
C TRP A 60 -7.48 -33.71 -19.56
N ASP A 61 -7.09 -34.01 -18.33
CA ASP A 61 -5.91 -34.83 -18.08
C ASP A 61 -6.39 -36.30 -17.94
N GLU A 62 -6.19 -37.08 -19.01
CA GLU A 62 -6.58 -38.50 -19.04
C GLU A 62 -5.55 -39.43 -18.36
N SER A 63 -4.43 -38.89 -17.88
CA SER A 63 -3.26 -39.69 -17.49
C SER A 63 -3.19 -40.03 -16.01
N ASP A 64 -3.98 -39.45 -15.14
CA ASP A 64 -3.90 -39.67 -13.70
C ASP A 64 -5.06 -40.54 -13.18
N SER A 65 -4.88 -41.86 -13.23
CA SER A 65 -5.83 -42.84 -12.67
C SER A 65 -5.99 -42.76 -11.13
N SER A 66 -5.15 -41.91 -10.47
CA SER A 66 -5.18 -41.66 -9.02
C SER A 66 -5.87 -40.34 -8.66
N ALA A 67 -6.29 -39.53 -9.64
CA ALA A 67 -6.96 -38.26 -9.41
C ALA A 67 -8.33 -38.43 -8.74
N SER A 68 -8.68 -37.54 -7.86
CA SER A 68 -10.01 -37.51 -7.22
C SER A 68 -11.13 -37.30 -8.27
N ILE A 69 -12.38 -37.72 -7.95
CA ILE A 69 -13.55 -37.53 -8.83
C ILE A 69 -13.73 -36.05 -9.23
N ALA A 70 -13.29 -35.11 -8.39
CA ALA A 70 -13.34 -33.65 -8.66
C ALA A 70 -12.30 -33.24 -9.73
N GLU A 71 -11.12 -33.84 -9.75
CA GLU A 71 -10.07 -33.61 -10.75
C GLU A 71 -10.45 -34.25 -12.10
N GLN A 72 -11.10 -35.40 -12.07
CA GLN A 72 -11.63 -36.09 -13.26
C GLN A 72 -12.82 -35.38 -13.93
N ASN A 73 -13.52 -34.50 -13.19
CA ASN A 73 -14.73 -33.83 -13.67
C ASN A 73 -14.48 -32.43 -14.31
N GLY A 74 -13.24 -32.06 -14.61
CA GLY A 74 -12.95 -30.77 -15.25
C GLY A 74 -13.18 -29.54 -14.35
N ILE A 75 -13.28 -29.71 -13.02
CA ILE A 75 -13.50 -28.63 -12.04
C ILE A 75 -12.16 -28.01 -11.59
N GLU A 76 -11.03 -28.60 -12.00
CA GLU A 76 -9.69 -28.14 -11.61
C GLU A 76 -9.45 -26.65 -11.94
N HIS A 77 -9.98 -26.14 -13.06
CA HIS A 77 -9.87 -24.71 -13.42
C HIS A 77 -10.62 -23.78 -12.45
N ILE A 78 -11.72 -24.25 -11.83
CA ILE A 78 -12.43 -23.49 -10.77
C ILE A 78 -11.61 -23.51 -9.49
N GLY A 79 -11.06 -24.67 -9.12
CA GLY A 79 -10.18 -24.83 -7.95
C GLY A 79 -8.96 -23.91 -8.05
N GLU A 80 -8.28 -23.89 -9.19
CA GLU A 80 -7.13 -23.04 -9.44
C GLU A 80 -7.50 -21.54 -9.46
N ALA A 81 -8.66 -21.18 -10.06
CA ALA A 81 -9.15 -19.80 -10.05
C ALA A 81 -9.51 -19.30 -8.65
N GLN A 82 -9.94 -20.18 -7.75
CA GLN A 82 -10.22 -19.86 -6.35
C GLN A 82 -8.96 -19.88 -5.47
N TRP A 83 -7.99 -20.72 -5.83
CA TRP A 83 -6.72 -20.81 -5.12
C TRP A 83 -5.87 -19.56 -5.29
N ALA A 84 -5.83 -18.97 -6.49
CA ALA A 84 -4.97 -17.86 -6.82
C ALA A 84 -5.43 -16.54 -6.19
N ASP A 85 -4.51 -15.83 -5.55
CA ASP A 85 -4.69 -14.45 -5.09
C ASP A 85 -4.39 -13.43 -6.23
N ALA A 86 -3.68 -13.85 -7.29
CA ALA A 86 -3.50 -13.12 -8.56
C ALA A 86 -3.23 -14.10 -9.71
N LEU A 87 -3.69 -13.72 -10.92
CA LEU A 87 -3.35 -14.39 -12.18
C LEU A 87 -2.46 -13.46 -13.01
N VAL A 88 -1.24 -13.88 -13.35
CA VAL A 88 -0.36 -13.17 -14.27
C VAL A 88 -0.08 -14.00 -15.51
N VAL A 89 -0.34 -13.45 -16.71
CA VAL A 89 -0.07 -14.13 -17.98
C VAL A 89 1.17 -13.52 -18.64
N ALA A 90 2.26 -14.28 -18.65
CA ALA A 90 3.56 -13.86 -19.16
C ALA A 90 4.31 -15.04 -19.80
N PRO A 91 4.63 -14.97 -21.11
CA PRO A 91 4.18 -13.93 -22.05
C PRO A 91 2.69 -14.00 -22.36
N ALA A 92 2.07 -12.85 -22.68
CA ALA A 92 0.73 -12.78 -23.22
C ALA A 92 0.81 -12.50 -24.74
N THR A 93 0.55 -13.51 -25.55
CA THR A 93 0.55 -13.37 -27.02
C THR A 93 -0.71 -12.64 -27.51
N ALA A 94 -0.69 -12.09 -28.72
CA ALA A 94 -1.87 -11.49 -29.37
C ALA A 94 -3.07 -12.45 -29.40
N ASN A 95 -2.82 -13.76 -29.56
CA ASN A 95 -3.86 -14.79 -29.54
C ASN A 95 -4.54 -14.89 -28.18
N ILE A 96 -3.77 -14.97 -27.05
CA ILE A 96 -4.35 -15.08 -25.72
C ILE A 96 -5.09 -13.78 -25.33
N LEU A 97 -4.55 -12.61 -25.70
CA LEU A 97 -5.21 -11.32 -25.49
C LEU A 97 -6.56 -11.25 -26.22
N ALA A 98 -6.63 -11.72 -27.48
CA ALA A 98 -7.87 -11.78 -28.23
C ALA A 98 -8.89 -12.74 -27.59
N LYS A 99 -8.46 -13.92 -27.16
CA LYS A 99 -9.33 -14.90 -26.45
C LYS A 99 -9.92 -14.29 -25.18
N PHE A 100 -9.09 -13.69 -24.36
CA PHE A 100 -9.53 -13.02 -23.12
C PHE A 100 -10.52 -11.86 -23.42
N ALA A 101 -10.21 -11.03 -24.40
CA ALA A 101 -11.08 -9.91 -24.80
C ALA A 101 -12.46 -10.37 -25.30
N HIS A 102 -12.53 -11.53 -25.94
CA HIS A 102 -13.78 -12.07 -26.50
C HIS A 102 -14.42 -13.17 -25.68
N GLY A 103 -13.82 -13.54 -24.51
CA GLY A 103 -14.38 -14.57 -23.63
C GLY A 103 -14.33 -15.98 -24.21
N ILE A 104 -13.34 -16.28 -25.06
CA ILE A 104 -13.14 -17.62 -25.63
C ILE A 104 -12.47 -18.49 -24.58
N ALA A 105 -13.09 -19.61 -24.21
CA ALA A 105 -12.64 -20.54 -23.16
C ALA A 105 -12.44 -21.93 -23.77
N ASP A 106 -11.40 -22.09 -24.58
CA ASP A 106 -11.09 -23.31 -25.33
C ASP A 106 -9.85 -24.05 -24.84
N ASP A 107 -9.21 -23.55 -23.79
CA ASP A 107 -8.11 -24.18 -23.06
C ASP A 107 -8.21 -23.89 -21.56
N PHE A 108 -7.37 -24.53 -20.74
CA PHE A 108 -7.40 -24.37 -19.27
C PHE A 108 -7.21 -22.92 -18.85
N LEU A 109 -6.20 -22.22 -19.42
CA LEU A 109 -5.86 -20.86 -19.05
C LEU A 109 -7.01 -19.87 -19.35
N THR A 110 -7.63 -20.02 -20.52
CA THR A 110 -8.76 -19.16 -20.94
C THR A 110 -10.02 -19.44 -20.13
N THR A 111 -10.26 -20.69 -19.74
CA THR A 111 -11.38 -21.07 -18.87
C THR A 111 -11.16 -20.57 -17.45
N MET A 112 -9.96 -20.73 -16.89
CA MET A 112 -9.58 -20.19 -15.58
C MET A 112 -9.73 -18.68 -15.55
N TYR A 113 -9.34 -17.97 -16.62
CA TYR A 113 -9.50 -16.51 -16.70
C TYR A 113 -10.94 -16.06 -16.50
N LEU A 114 -11.92 -16.76 -17.07
CA LEU A 114 -13.34 -16.43 -16.89
C LEU A 114 -13.86 -16.78 -15.49
N ALA A 115 -13.24 -17.75 -14.82
CA ALA A 115 -13.66 -18.22 -13.48
C ALA A 115 -13.02 -17.39 -12.34
N THR A 116 -11.90 -16.70 -12.58
CA THR A 116 -11.16 -16.00 -11.52
C THR A 116 -11.81 -14.68 -11.12
N ARG A 117 -11.78 -14.38 -9.83
CA ARG A 117 -12.08 -13.06 -9.24
C ARG A 117 -10.84 -12.32 -8.78
N ALA A 118 -9.70 -12.99 -8.81
CA ALA A 118 -8.42 -12.38 -8.47
C ALA A 118 -8.02 -11.32 -9.51
N PRO A 119 -7.19 -10.33 -9.15
CA PRO A 119 -6.63 -9.40 -10.12
C PRO A 119 -5.86 -10.13 -11.21
N VAL A 120 -6.14 -9.76 -12.46
CA VAL A 120 -5.48 -10.32 -13.64
C VAL A 120 -4.51 -9.32 -14.23
N LEU A 121 -3.28 -9.80 -14.49
CA LEU A 121 -2.23 -9.03 -15.13
C LEU A 121 -1.81 -9.74 -16.43
N VAL A 122 -1.50 -8.98 -17.46
CA VAL A 122 -0.97 -9.51 -18.72
C VAL A 122 0.31 -8.79 -19.11
N ALA A 123 1.35 -9.53 -19.47
CA ALA A 123 2.61 -9.02 -19.99
C ALA A 123 2.73 -9.35 -21.47
N PRO A 124 2.31 -8.46 -22.40
CA PRO A 124 2.33 -8.71 -23.82
C PRO A 124 3.72 -8.96 -24.36
N ALA A 125 3.83 -9.91 -25.32
CA ALA A 125 5.05 -10.20 -26.05
C ALA A 125 4.72 -10.61 -27.48
N MET A 126 5.13 -9.78 -28.45
CA MET A 126 4.85 -10.00 -29.86
C MET A 126 5.74 -9.11 -30.75
N ASN A 127 5.67 -9.33 -32.06
CA ASN A 127 6.32 -8.46 -33.04
C ASN A 127 5.71 -7.04 -32.96
N VAL A 128 6.49 -6.00 -33.32
CA VAL A 128 6.07 -4.60 -33.28
C VAL A 128 4.81 -4.33 -34.10
N ASN A 129 4.73 -4.87 -35.31
CA ASN A 129 3.55 -4.69 -36.17
C ASN A 129 2.29 -5.34 -35.57
N MET A 130 2.46 -6.48 -34.87
CA MET A 130 1.35 -7.12 -34.14
C MET A 130 0.94 -6.30 -32.92
N TRP A 131 1.90 -5.69 -32.25
CA TRP A 131 1.60 -4.80 -31.11
C TRP A 131 0.83 -3.57 -31.53
N GLU A 132 1.28 -2.90 -32.59
CA GLU A 132 0.67 -1.69 -33.12
C GLU A 132 -0.63 -1.95 -33.92
N HIS A 133 -0.92 -3.23 -34.21
CA HIS A 133 -2.10 -3.57 -35.01
C HIS A 133 -3.40 -3.12 -34.31
N PRO A 134 -4.31 -2.44 -35.03
CA PRO A 134 -5.56 -1.91 -34.44
C PRO A 134 -6.38 -2.96 -33.66
N ALA A 135 -6.42 -4.21 -34.15
CA ALA A 135 -7.13 -5.29 -33.46
C ALA A 135 -6.49 -5.62 -32.10
N THR A 136 -5.15 -5.62 -32.01
CA THR A 136 -4.45 -5.85 -30.75
C THR A 136 -4.71 -4.71 -29.76
N GLN A 137 -4.64 -3.47 -30.22
CA GLN A 137 -4.91 -2.30 -29.38
C GLN A 137 -6.38 -2.24 -28.94
N ALA A 138 -7.33 -2.61 -29.82
CA ALA A 138 -8.75 -2.72 -29.45
C ALA A 138 -8.96 -3.79 -28.36
N ASN A 139 -8.36 -4.97 -28.49
CA ASN A 139 -8.44 -6.03 -27.49
C ASN A 139 -7.85 -5.59 -26.13
N LEU A 140 -6.72 -4.88 -26.14
CA LEU A 140 -6.12 -4.32 -24.93
C LEU A 140 -7.03 -3.27 -24.29
N GLY A 141 -7.69 -2.43 -25.08
CA GLY A 141 -8.70 -1.47 -24.62
C GLY A 141 -9.86 -2.16 -23.89
N ILE A 142 -10.40 -3.24 -24.46
CA ILE A 142 -11.46 -4.04 -23.83
C ILE A 142 -10.99 -4.65 -22.52
N LEU A 143 -9.78 -5.20 -22.47
CA LEU A 143 -9.21 -5.82 -21.27
C LEU A 143 -8.98 -4.79 -20.15
N ARG A 144 -8.44 -3.60 -20.49
CA ARG A 144 -8.28 -2.50 -19.54
C ARG A 144 -9.62 -2.03 -18.96
N GLN A 145 -10.66 -1.89 -19.77
CA GLN A 145 -12.01 -1.55 -19.31
C GLN A 145 -12.61 -2.59 -18.36
N ARG A 146 -12.22 -3.86 -18.48
CA ARG A 146 -12.62 -4.96 -17.58
C ARG A 146 -11.74 -5.09 -16.35
N GLY A 147 -10.79 -4.17 -16.13
CA GLY A 147 -9.91 -4.17 -14.96
C GLY A 147 -8.67 -5.05 -15.09
N VAL A 148 -8.38 -5.62 -16.26
CA VAL A 148 -7.12 -6.34 -16.51
C VAL A 148 -5.98 -5.33 -16.57
N ARG A 149 -4.94 -5.55 -15.76
CA ARG A 149 -3.75 -4.71 -15.74
C ARG A 149 -2.79 -5.13 -16.86
N VAL A 150 -2.56 -4.24 -17.79
CA VAL A 150 -1.59 -4.46 -18.88
C VAL A 150 -0.25 -3.91 -18.44
N ILE A 151 0.78 -4.78 -18.43
CA ILE A 151 2.17 -4.40 -18.20
C ILE A 151 2.77 -4.13 -19.56
N ASP A 152 3.00 -2.87 -19.88
CA ASP A 152 3.41 -2.47 -21.21
C ASP A 152 4.73 -3.11 -21.63
N PRO A 153 4.86 -3.57 -22.86
CA PRO A 153 6.08 -4.21 -23.35
C PRO A 153 7.22 -3.20 -23.44
N GLY A 154 8.42 -3.67 -23.17
CA GLY A 154 9.65 -2.90 -23.38
C GLY A 154 9.93 -2.64 -24.88
N ALA A 155 10.68 -1.57 -25.16
CA ALA A 155 11.22 -1.29 -26.47
C ALA A 155 12.65 -1.90 -26.60
N GLY A 156 13.00 -2.37 -27.80
CA GLY A 156 14.33 -2.92 -28.07
C GLY A 156 14.37 -3.82 -29.30
N SER A 157 15.51 -4.49 -29.51
CA SER A 157 15.66 -5.51 -30.55
C SER A 157 14.78 -6.72 -30.27
N LEU A 158 13.98 -7.08 -31.23
CA LEU A 158 13.09 -8.25 -31.22
C LEU A 158 13.78 -9.44 -31.90
N ALA A 159 13.35 -10.66 -31.58
CA ALA A 159 13.90 -11.89 -32.17
C ALA A 159 13.79 -11.96 -33.71
N CYS A 160 12.90 -11.18 -34.32
CA CYS A 160 12.74 -11.04 -35.77
C CYS A 160 13.66 -9.98 -36.39
N GLY A 161 14.59 -9.37 -35.65
CA GLY A 161 15.50 -8.32 -36.12
C GLY A 161 14.92 -6.91 -36.17
N MET A 162 13.66 -6.72 -35.86
CA MET A 162 13.03 -5.37 -35.77
C MET A 162 13.37 -4.72 -34.42
N VAL A 163 13.39 -3.39 -34.41
CA VAL A 163 13.55 -2.59 -33.19
C VAL A 163 12.28 -1.80 -32.93
N GLY A 164 11.74 -1.92 -31.73
CA GLY A 164 10.50 -1.22 -31.35
C GLY A 164 9.83 -1.83 -30.12
N PRO A 165 8.61 -1.40 -29.78
CA PRO A 165 7.83 -1.98 -28.69
C PRO A 165 7.37 -3.39 -29.05
N GLY A 166 7.17 -4.25 -28.04
CA GLY A 166 6.68 -5.63 -28.21
C GLY A 166 7.51 -6.68 -27.47
N ARG A 167 8.66 -6.30 -26.91
CA ARG A 167 9.46 -7.17 -26.04
C ARG A 167 8.75 -7.31 -24.69
N MET A 168 8.57 -8.54 -24.21
CA MET A 168 8.02 -8.77 -22.87
C MET A 168 8.77 -7.93 -21.84
N ALA A 169 8.04 -7.27 -20.96
CA ALA A 169 8.62 -6.57 -19.81
C ALA A 169 9.59 -7.49 -19.03
N GLU A 170 10.55 -6.91 -18.33
CA GLU A 170 11.51 -7.71 -17.57
C GLU A 170 10.81 -8.41 -16.40
N PRO A 171 11.24 -9.64 -16.05
CA PRO A 171 10.60 -10.47 -15.03
C PRO A 171 10.44 -9.76 -13.68
N GLU A 172 11.42 -8.95 -13.29
CA GLU A 172 11.40 -8.17 -12.05
C GLU A 172 10.30 -7.11 -12.07
N ALA A 173 10.11 -6.40 -13.16
CA ALA A 173 9.04 -5.39 -13.31
C ALA A 173 7.64 -6.04 -13.31
N ILE A 174 7.53 -7.24 -13.91
CA ILE A 174 6.29 -8.02 -13.86
C ILE A 174 6.00 -8.47 -12.43
N ALA A 175 7.01 -8.97 -11.70
CA ALA A 175 6.87 -9.40 -10.31
C ALA A 175 6.47 -8.22 -9.41
N GLU A 176 7.05 -7.03 -9.59
CA GLU A 176 6.66 -5.82 -8.90
C GLU A 176 5.20 -5.44 -9.18
N SER A 177 4.77 -5.52 -10.43
CA SER A 177 3.38 -5.26 -10.81
C SER A 177 2.40 -6.24 -10.14
N VAL A 178 2.79 -7.52 -10.00
CA VAL A 178 2.03 -8.54 -9.27
C VAL A 178 1.96 -8.20 -7.78
N LEU A 179 3.08 -7.83 -7.15
CA LEU A 179 3.11 -7.41 -5.75
C LEU A 179 2.21 -6.20 -5.49
N ASN A 180 2.24 -5.23 -6.40
CA ASN A 180 1.35 -4.06 -6.36
C ASN A 180 -0.13 -4.46 -6.51
N ALA A 181 -0.44 -5.44 -7.36
CA ALA A 181 -1.80 -5.97 -7.50
C ALA A 181 -2.29 -6.69 -6.25
N LEU A 182 -1.39 -7.39 -5.56
CA LEU A 182 -1.63 -8.08 -4.28
C LEU A 182 -1.64 -7.12 -3.07
N GLY A 183 -1.49 -5.81 -3.29
CA GLY A 183 -1.37 -4.81 -2.24
C GLY A 183 0.01 -4.79 -1.56
N ARG A 184 1.01 -5.49 -2.09
CA ARG A 184 2.41 -5.43 -1.68
C ARG A 184 3.15 -4.40 -2.53
N ARG A 185 3.24 -3.18 -2.02
CA ARG A 185 4.03 -2.11 -2.65
C ARG A 185 5.46 -2.16 -2.10
N HIS A 186 6.46 -1.95 -2.96
CA HIS A 186 7.87 -1.76 -2.56
C HIS A 186 8.29 -0.29 -2.63
N ASP A 187 7.34 0.61 -2.43
CA ASP A 187 7.52 2.05 -2.55
C ASP A 187 8.24 2.68 -1.34
N LEU A 188 8.53 1.88 -0.32
CA LEU A 188 9.41 2.23 0.81
C LEU A 188 10.77 1.50 0.74
N ALA A 189 11.12 0.90 -0.40
CA ALA A 189 12.44 0.29 -0.57
C ALA A 189 13.55 1.34 -0.41
N GLY A 190 14.56 1.01 0.41
CA GLY A 190 15.65 1.93 0.76
C GLY A 190 15.33 2.89 1.91
N GLU A 191 14.08 2.93 2.40
CA GLU A 191 13.70 3.69 3.58
C GLU A 191 14.07 2.95 4.86
N VAL A 192 14.44 3.71 5.88
CA VAL A 192 14.57 3.25 7.26
C VAL A 192 13.47 3.90 8.08
N VAL A 193 12.48 3.10 8.48
CA VAL A 193 11.28 3.57 9.18
C VAL A 193 11.38 3.23 10.65
N LEU A 194 11.50 4.25 11.49
CA LEU A 194 11.43 4.11 12.94
C LEU A 194 9.98 4.32 13.40
N VAL A 195 9.43 3.34 14.09
CA VAL A 195 8.07 3.40 14.64
C VAL A 195 8.13 3.24 16.14
N THR A 196 7.46 4.13 16.90
CA THR A 196 7.23 3.89 18.32
C THR A 196 5.83 3.32 18.54
N ALA A 197 5.69 2.36 19.44
CA ALA A 197 4.43 1.67 19.71
C ALA A 197 4.23 1.38 21.21
N GLY A 198 3.01 1.02 21.59
CA GLY A 198 2.65 0.67 22.97
C GLY A 198 2.55 1.87 23.90
N GLY A 199 2.25 1.62 25.16
CA GLY A 199 2.21 2.60 26.22
C GLY A 199 3.45 2.54 27.12
N THR A 200 3.98 3.69 27.53
CA THR A 200 5.04 3.71 28.57
C THR A 200 4.43 3.50 29.96
N ARG A 201 5.27 3.03 30.87
CA ARG A 201 4.93 2.76 32.26
C ARG A 201 5.95 3.43 33.16
N GLU A 202 5.50 4.41 33.95
CA GLU A 202 6.34 5.14 34.86
C GLU A 202 6.17 4.52 36.27
N ALA A 203 7.22 3.90 36.79
CA ALA A 203 7.15 3.16 38.02
C ALA A 203 6.78 4.05 39.23
N LEU A 204 5.84 3.59 40.06
CA LEU A 204 5.54 4.12 41.39
C LEU A 204 6.28 3.35 42.45
N ASP A 205 6.27 2.04 42.29
CA ASP A 205 6.98 1.06 43.14
C ASP A 205 7.30 -0.18 42.28
N PRO A 206 7.94 -1.24 42.79
CA PRO A 206 8.24 -2.44 41.99
C PRO A 206 7.02 -3.17 41.40
N VAL A 207 5.80 -2.81 41.82
CA VAL A 207 4.55 -3.50 41.42
C VAL A 207 3.63 -2.61 40.64
N ARG A 208 3.60 -1.30 40.91
CA ARG A 208 2.64 -0.34 40.37
C ARG A 208 3.32 0.69 39.49
N PHE A 209 2.57 1.15 38.48
CA PHE A 209 3.03 2.17 37.55
C PHE A 209 1.90 3.13 37.15
N LEU A 210 2.26 4.31 36.71
CA LEU A 210 1.42 5.26 35.97
C LEU A 210 1.66 5.05 34.47
N GLY A 211 0.63 5.09 33.66
CA GLY A 211 0.78 4.94 32.20
C GLY A 211 -0.52 5.17 31.45
N ASN A 212 -0.41 5.35 30.15
CA ASN A 212 -1.53 5.55 29.26
C ASN A 212 -2.08 4.20 28.75
N ARG A 213 -3.39 4.12 28.52
CA ARG A 213 -3.97 2.97 27.82
C ARG A 213 -3.44 2.91 26.40
N SER A 214 -2.86 1.79 26.03
CA SER A 214 -2.41 1.52 24.67
C SER A 214 -2.19 0.04 24.45
N SER A 215 -2.81 -0.55 23.45
CA SER A 215 -2.55 -1.93 23.04
C SER A 215 -1.30 -2.07 22.16
N GLY A 216 -0.81 -0.97 21.59
CA GLY A 216 0.27 -0.96 20.60
C GLY A 216 -0.16 -1.32 19.18
N LYS A 217 -1.39 -1.83 18.96
CA LYS A 217 -1.88 -2.36 17.67
C LYS A 217 -1.59 -1.43 16.48
N MET A 218 -1.81 -0.11 16.61
CA MET A 218 -1.60 0.83 15.50
C MET A 218 -0.12 0.95 15.11
N GLY A 219 0.78 1.09 16.09
CA GLY A 219 2.22 1.16 15.83
C GLY A 219 2.77 -0.14 15.21
N TYR A 220 2.29 -1.29 15.70
CA TYR A 220 2.65 -2.58 15.11
C TYR A 220 2.10 -2.74 13.67
N ALA A 221 0.88 -2.27 13.41
CA ALA A 221 0.31 -2.27 12.06
C ALA A 221 1.10 -1.37 11.10
N LEU A 222 1.57 -0.20 11.56
CA LEU A 222 2.45 0.68 10.79
C LEU A 222 3.81 0.04 10.49
N ALA A 223 4.41 -0.63 11.48
CA ALA A 223 5.65 -1.37 11.31
C ALA A 223 5.50 -2.49 10.28
N ASP A 224 4.41 -3.28 10.37
CA ASP A 224 4.10 -4.36 9.43
C ASP A 224 3.83 -3.82 8.01
N ALA A 225 3.06 -2.73 7.89
CA ALA A 225 2.80 -2.08 6.62
C ALA A 225 4.09 -1.56 5.96
N ALA A 226 4.94 -0.85 6.73
CA ALA A 226 6.19 -0.32 6.22
C ALA A 226 7.14 -1.43 5.76
N GLN A 227 7.26 -2.51 6.55
CA GLN A 227 8.08 -3.66 6.18
C GLN A 227 7.56 -4.35 4.93
N SER A 228 6.24 -4.58 4.84
CA SER A 228 5.61 -5.19 3.67
C SER A 228 5.81 -4.36 2.39
N ARG A 229 6.09 -3.04 2.55
CA ARG A 229 6.39 -2.10 1.47
C ARG A 229 7.89 -1.93 1.22
N GLY A 230 8.72 -2.80 1.79
CA GLY A 230 10.16 -2.90 1.52
C GLY A 230 11.06 -2.03 2.41
N ALA A 231 10.53 -1.38 3.44
CA ALA A 231 11.35 -0.61 4.38
C ALA A 231 12.15 -1.51 5.34
N ARG A 232 13.32 -1.05 5.77
CA ARG A 232 13.95 -1.52 7.00
C ARG A 232 13.25 -0.88 8.19
N VAL A 233 12.68 -1.68 9.09
CA VAL A 233 11.86 -1.18 10.19
C VAL A 233 12.57 -1.33 11.52
N ILE A 234 12.62 -0.26 12.29
CA ILE A 234 13.05 -0.20 13.71
C ILE A 234 11.80 0.08 14.53
N LEU A 235 11.37 -0.90 15.33
CA LEU A 235 10.19 -0.79 16.18
C LEU A 235 10.62 -0.63 17.64
N ILE A 236 10.39 0.55 18.22
CA ILE A 236 10.62 0.83 19.64
C ILE A 236 9.29 0.69 20.36
N SER A 237 9.15 -0.35 21.19
CA SER A 237 7.88 -0.68 21.81
C SER A 237 7.92 -0.63 23.32
N GLY A 238 7.00 0.14 23.91
CA GLY A 238 6.56 -0.06 25.28
C GLY A 238 5.88 -1.44 25.45
N PRO A 239 5.51 -1.83 26.68
CA PRO A 239 4.85 -3.11 26.92
C PRO A 239 3.61 -3.30 26.04
N SER A 240 3.58 -4.38 25.28
CA SER A 240 2.50 -4.75 24.37
C SER A 240 2.44 -6.26 24.23
N ALA A 241 1.23 -6.79 24.00
CA ALA A 241 1.00 -8.20 23.69
C ALA A 241 1.09 -8.50 22.17
N GLN A 242 1.37 -7.50 21.33
CA GLN A 242 1.49 -7.68 19.89
C GLN A 242 2.78 -8.39 19.51
N HIS A 243 2.73 -9.19 18.46
CA HIS A 243 3.90 -9.82 17.86
C HIS A 243 4.52 -8.86 16.83
N PRO A 244 5.85 -8.64 16.87
CA PRO A 244 6.52 -7.80 15.88
C PRO A 244 6.48 -8.46 14.49
N PRO A 245 6.48 -7.67 13.41
CA PRO A 245 6.66 -8.20 12.07
C PRO A 245 7.94 -9.01 11.93
N ALA A 246 7.96 -10.01 11.03
CA ALA A 246 9.16 -10.79 10.74
C ALA A 246 10.29 -9.85 10.24
N HIS A 247 11.54 -10.09 10.64
CA HIS A 247 12.71 -9.28 10.25
C HIS A 247 12.68 -7.80 10.68
N CYS A 248 11.78 -7.40 11.57
CA CYS A 248 11.76 -6.08 12.19
C CYS A 248 12.78 -6.04 13.35
N GLU A 249 13.55 -4.96 13.44
CA GLU A 249 14.40 -4.71 14.61
C GLU A 249 13.55 -4.20 15.76
N LEU A 250 13.34 -5.03 16.78
CA LEU A 250 12.52 -4.68 17.95
C LEU A 250 13.39 -4.23 19.12
N ILE A 251 13.17 -3.00 19.61
CA ILE A 251 13.76 -2.45 20.83
C ILE A 251 12.65 -2.31 21.87
N LYS A 252 12.74 -3.11 22.94
CA LYS A 252 11.77 -3.07 24.05
C LYS A 252 12.19 -2.03 25.07
N VAL A 253 11.24 -1.19 25.46
CA VAL A 253 11.40 -0.16 26.50
C VAL A 253 10.24 -0.23 27.47
N THR A 254 10.39 0.40 28.64
CA THR A 254 9.32 0.43 29.64
C THR A 254 8.88 1.86 29.94
N SER A 255 9.81 2.78 30.16
CA SER A 255 9.50 4.17 30.54
C SER A 255 9.61 5.14 29.36
N ALA A 256 9.06 6.34 29.53
CA ALA A 256 9.19 7.45 28.57
C ALA A 256 10.66 7.80 28.33
N GLU A 257 11.51 7.80 29.37
CA GLU A 257 12.92 8.12 29.21
C GLU A 257 13.68 7.04 28.42
N GLN A 258 13.40 5.76 28.66
CA GLN A 258 13.97 4.68 27.85
C GLN A 258 13.53 4.77 26.39
N MET A 259 12.26 5.11 26.13
CA MET A 259 11.76 5.32 24.77
C MET A 259 12.44 6.52 24.10
N ARG A 260 12.60 7.62 24.83
CA ARG A 260 13.31 8.81 24.37
C ARG A 260 14.74 8.47 23.94
N GLN A 261 15.49 7.82 24.83
CA GLN A 261 16.86 7.42 24.56
C GLN A 261 16.96 6.51 23.32
N ALA A 262 16.14 5.47 23.25
CA ALA A 262 16.14 4.54 22.12
C ALA A 262 15.79 5.26 20.79
N VAL A 263 14.84 6.22 20.80
CA VAL A 263 14.53 7.02 19.61
C VAL A 263 15.71 7.88 19.19
N LEU A 264 16.37 8.56 20.11
CA LEU A 264 17.50 9.45 19.82
C LEU A 264 18.73 8.68 19.30
N GLU A 265 18.98 7.49 19.83
CA GLU A 265 20.08 6.61 19.37
C GLU A 265 19.88 6.12 17.94
N ARG A 266 18.61 5.97 17.49
CA ARG A 266 18.27 5.37 16.21
C ARG A 266 17.78 6.39 15.17
N MET A 267 17.54 7.64 15.57
CA MET A 267 16.99 8.64 14.66
C MET A 267 17.95 9.02 13.53
N GLU A 268 19.28 8.95 13.75
CA GLU A 268 20.24 9.37 12.73
C GLU A 268 20.24 8.48 11.48
N GLU A 269 19.97 7.19 11.61
CA GLU A 269 19.86 6.27 10.49
C GLU A 269 18.47 6.23 9.86
N SER A 270 17.45 6.80 10.54
CA SER A 270 16.06 6.74 10.11
C SER A 270 15.75 7.84 9.10
N THR A 271 15.00 7.50 8.05
CA THR A 271 14.53 8.44 7.02
C THR A 271 13.10 8.88 7.25
N LEU A 272 12.32 8.05 7.96
CA LEU A 272 10.95 8.31 8.37
C LEU A 272 10.78 7.91 9.85
N ILE A 273 10.26 8.82 10.68
CA ILE A 273 10.03 8.61 12.11
C ILE A 273 8.53 8.77 12.40
N ILE A 274 7.88 7.70 12.85
CA ILE A 274 6.45 7.67 13.17
C ILE A 274 6.27 7.48 14.67
N LYS A 275 5.78 8.50 15.35
CA LYS A 275 5.58 8.53 16.81
C LYS A 275 4.14 8.11 17.16
N ALA A 276 3.87 6.77 17.16
CA ALA A 276 2.54 6.21 17.43
C ALA A 276 2.37 5.67 18.88
N ALA A 277 3.42 5.69 19.69
CA ALA A 277 3.36 5.28 21.10
C ALA A 277 2.54 6.25 21.96
N ALA A 278 1.84 5.72 22.97
CA ALA A 278 1.17 6.48 24.02
C ALA A 278 2.15 6.72 25.17
N VAL A 279 2.97 7.75 25.02
CA VAL A 279 3.97 8.13 26.04
C VAL A 279 3.26 8.83 27.19
N ALA A 280 3.58 8.47 28.44
CA ALA A 280 3.04 9.15 29.63
C ALA A 280 3.59 10.58 29.68
N ASP A 281 2.70 11.56 29.88
CA ASP A 281 3.04 12.99 29.98
C ASP A 281 3.66 13.34 31.33
N TYR A 282 3.44 12.49 32.35
CA TYR A 282 3.91 12.69 33.72
C TYR A 282 4.56 11.43 34.25
N ARG A 283 5.57 11.61 35.12
CA ARG A 283 6.22 10.55 35.90
C ARG A 283 6.26 10.93 37.37
N PRO A 284 6.28 9.96 38.29
CA PRO A 284 6.49 10.24 39.70
C PRO A 284 7.85 10.92 39.94
N VAL A 285 7.85 11.93 40.82
CA VAL A 285 9.08 12.60 41.25
C VAL A 285 9.98 11.64 42.06
N ALA A 286 9.35 10.80 42.91
CA ALA A 286 10.02 9.78 43.68
C ALA A 286 9.43 8.38 43.40
N VAL A 287 10.31 7.41 43.18
CA VAL A 287 9.95 6.00 43.00
C VAL A 287 10.34 5.24 44.28
N SER A 288 9.38 4.51 44.83
CA SER A 288 9.66 3.67 46.00
C SER A 288 10.41 2.39 45.62
N ASN A 289 11.46 2.04 46.34
CA ASN A 289 12.18 0.78 46.15
C ASN A 289 11.43 -0.45 46.70
N GLU A 290 10.40 -0.20 47.53
CA GLU A 290 9.57 -1.23 48.13
C GLU A 290 8.11 -1.00 47.78
N LYS A 291 7.33 -2.10 47.72
CA LYS A 291 5.88 -2.02 47.50
C LYS A 291 5.22 -1.13 48.55
N LEU A 292 4.58 -0.05 48.11
CA LEU A 292 3.81 0.86 48.96
C LEU A 292 2.69 0.10 49.68
N LYS A 293 2.73 0.08 51.02
CA LYS A 293 1.68 -0.57 51.84
C LYS A 293 0.43 0.29 51.87
N ARG A 294 -0.73 -0.35 51.95
CA ARG A 294 -2.04 0.35 52.03
C ARG A 294 -2.16 0.96 53.45
N SER A 295 -2.11 2.28 53.52
CA SER A 295 -2.22 3.04 54.79
C SER A 295 -3.20 4.22 54.74
N GLY A 296 -4.11 4.24 53.73
CA GLY A 296 -5.06 5.33 53.49
C GLY A 296 -4.85 6.01 52.15
N PRO A 297 -5.36 7.23 51.94
CA PRO A 297 -5.13 8.03 50.73
C PRO A 297 -3.66 8.33 50.51
N ILE A 298 -3.19 8.29 49.27
CA ILE A 298 -1.81 8.60 48.89
C ILE A 298 -1.83 9.80 47.92
N THR A 299 -1.00 10.80 48.22
CA THR A 299 -0.71 11.89 47.30
C THR A 299 0.55 11.57 46.53
N LEU A 300 0.49 11.70 45.20
CA LEU A 300 1.62 11.50 44.31
C LEU A 300 2.05 12.86 43.74
N GLU A 301 3.32 13.18 43.89
CA GLU A 301 3.93 14.31 43.24
C GLU A 301 4.43 13.86 41.84
N LEU A 302 3.99 14.56 40.82
CA LEU A 302 4.26 14.22 39.40
C LEU A 302 5.09 15.32 38.75
N ALA A 303 6.11 14.93 37.99
CA ALA A 303 6.89 15.80 37.13
C ALA A 303 6.54 15.50 35.66
N PRO A 304 6.56 16.50 34.77
CA PRO A 304 6.38 16.27 33.33
C PRO A 304 7.54 15.40 32.77
N THR A 305 7.22 14.58 31.80
CA THR A 305 8.20 13.84 31.02
C THR A 305 8.71 14.71 29.85
N GLU A 306 9.87 14.33 29.29
CA GLU A 306 10.42 15.02 28.13
C GLU A 306 9.58 14.78 26.88
N ASP A 307 9.36 15.84 26.10
CA ASP A 307 8.60 15.78 24.84
C ASP A 307 9.46 15.21 23.72
N ILE A 308 9.35 13.90 23.50
CA ILE A 308 10.14 13.18 22.51
C ILE A 308 9.89 13.69 21.10
N LEU A 309 8.63 14.03 20.73
CA LEU A 309 8.30 14.51 19.38
C LEU A 309 8.97 15.87 19.11
N ALA A 310 8.86 16.80 20.03
CA ALA A 310 9.50 18.11 19.91
C ALA A 310 11.03 18.01 19.86
N GLU A 311 11.61 17.09 20.62
CA GLU A 311 13.06 16.85 20.61
C GLU A 311 13.55 16.25 19.29
N VAL A 312 12.85 15.25 18.75
CA VAL A 312 13.15 14.64 17.43
C VAL A 312 13.07 15.67 16.33
N VAL A 313 12.02 16.51 16.30
CA VAL A 313 11.87 17.58 15.31
C VAL A 313 13.04 18.58 15.39
N ARG A 314 13.44 18.99 16.59
CA ARG A 314 14.57 19.91 16.78
C ARG A 314 15.91 19.34 16.28
N ARG A 315 16.10 18.03 16.39
CA ARG A 315 17.35 17.33 16.01
C ARG A 315 17.31 16.71 14.63
N ARG A 316 16.18 16.87 13.88
CA ARG A 316 16.01 16.22 12.57
C ARG A 316 17.09 16.65 11.58
N ARG A 317 17.48 15.72 10.71
CA ARG A 317 18.33 15.98 9.55
C ARG A 317 17.50 16.37 8.32
N PRO A 318 18.09 17.10 7.36
CA PRO A 318 17.45 17.37 6.09
C PRO A 318 16.95 16.08 5.42
N GLY A 319 15.73 16.08 4.92
CA GLY A 319 15.10 14.92 4.25
C GLY A 319 14.45 13.89 5.18
N GLN A 320 14.58 14.01 6.50
CA GLN A 320 13.81 13.18 7.44
C GLN A 320 12.36 13.64 7.52
N LEU A 321 11.42 12.71 7.41
CA LEU A 321 10.00 12.96 7.70
C LEU A 321 9.66 12.52 9.11
N ILE A 322 8.91 13.36 9.82
CA ILE A 322 8.50 13.11 11.21
C ILE A 322 6.99 13.22 11.32
N VAL A 323 6.35 12.14 11.69
CA VAL A 323 4.89 12.03 11.83
C VAL A 323 4.54 11.71 13.28
N GLY A 324 3.70 12.54 13.87
CA GLY A 324 3.18 12.32 15.22
C GLY A 324 1.77 11.74 15.22
N PHE A 325 1.35 11.21 16.36
CA PHE A 325 -0.02 10.80 16.61
C PHE A 325 -0.63 11.67 17.73
N ALA A 326 -1.93 11.91 17.62
CA ALA A 326 -2.74 12.56 18.63
C ALA A 326 -4.00 11.74 18.88
N ALA A 327 -4.33 11.50 20.14
CA ALA A 327 -5.59 10.91 20.56
C ALA A 327 -6.34 12.01 21.34
N GLU A 328 -7.33 12.60 20.69
CA GLU A 328 -8.07 13.75 21.24
C GLU A 328 -9.54 13.35 21.46
N THR A 329 -10.07 13.73 22.62
CA THR A 329 -11.48 13.50 22.97
C THR A 329 -12.34 14.70 22.68
N ASP A 330 -11.76 15.91 22.71
CA ASP A 330 -12.41 17.19 22.48
C ASP A 330 -11.71 17.95 21.35
N HIS A 331 -12.49 18.58 20.46
CA HIS A 331 -12.00 19.41 19.35
C HIS A 331 -10.79 18.82 18.61
N PRO A 332 -10.87 17.56 18.09
CA PRO A 332 -9.71 16.82 17.63
C PRO A 332 -8.94 17.54 16.51
N MET A 333 -9.64 18.25 15.63
CA MET A 333 -9.03 18.99 14.52
C MET A 333 -8.25 20.23 14.98
N GLU A 334 -8.80 20.99 15.90
CA GLU A 334 -8.14 22.20 16.44
C GLU A 334 -6.91 21.83 17.26
N ASN A 335 -7.06 20.83 18.13
CA ASN A 335 -5.97 20.30 18.97
C ASN A 335 -4.88 19.67 18.09
N GLY A 336 -5.24 18.90 17.06
CA GLY A 336 -4.30 18.32 16.11
C GLY A 336 -3.51 19.39 15.34
N ARG A 337 -4.17 20.45 14.85
CA ARG A 337 -3.51 21.59 14.18
C ARG A 337 -2.59 22.36 15.13
N SER A 338 -3.06 22.65 16.34
CA SER A 338 -2.24 23.31 17.37
C SER A 338 -1.00 22.47 17.70
N LYS A 339 -1.15 21.15 17.84
CA LYS A 339 -0.05 20.22 18.06
C LYS A 339 0.94 20.20 16.90
N LEU A 340 0.45 20.16 15.66
CA LEU A 340 1.26 20.20 14.45
C LEU A 340 2.14 21.46 14.40
N LEU A 341 1.52 22.62 14.58
CA LEU A 341 2.22 23.91 14.56
C LEU A 341 3.24 24.03 15.71
N ARG A 342 2.83 23.68 16.93
CA ARG A 342 3.68 23.78 18.13
C ARG A 342 4.88 22.82 18.07
N LYS A 343 4.69 21.60 17.52
CA LYS A 343 5.76 20.59 17.45
C LYS A 343 6.62 20.71 16.21
N GLY A 344 6.12 21.29 15.11
CA GLY A 344 6.83 21.42 13.85
C GLY A 344 7.07 20.08 13.13
N ALA A 345 6.23 19.08 13.38
CA ALA A 345 6.24 17.82 12.64
C ALA A 345 5.74 18.01 11.20
N ASP A 346 6.02 17.09 10.29
CA ASP A 346 5.56 17.18 8.89
C ASP A 346 4.08 16.81 8.77
N ALA A 347 3.60 15.90 9.64
CA ALA A 347 2.19 15.55 9.76
C ALA A 347 1.83 15.08 11.18
N ILE A 348 0.53 15.18 11.50
CA ILE A 348 -0.08 14.58 12.69
C ILE A 348 -1.25 13.70 12.24
N VAL A 349 -1.27 12.48 12.72
CA VAL A 349 -2.43 11.57 12.60
C VAL A 349 -3.28 11.74 13.85
N VAL A 350 -4.47 12.29 13.68
CA VAL A 350 -5.43 12.49 14.78
C VAL A 350 -6.39 11.30 14.79
N ASN A 351 -6.32 10.51 15.87
CA ASN A 351 -7.26 9.41 16.08
C ASN A 351 -8.56 9.93 16.69
N THR A 352 -9.69 9.49 16.13
CA THR A 352 -11.00 9.68 16.77
C THR A 352 -11.17 8.59 17.82
N VAL A 353 -11.27 8.99 19.10
CA VAL A 353 -11.29 8.05 20.24
C VAL A 353 -12.72 7.81 20.74
N THR A 354 -13.72 8.49 20.14
CA THR A 354 -15.13 8.46 20.56
C THR A 354 -15.94 7.54 19.66
N GLY A 355 -16.44 6.42 20.21
CA GLY A 355 -17.35 5.47 19.56
C GLY A 355 -17.24 4.08 20.18
N ASP A 356 -18.37 3.35 20.31
CA ASP A 356 -18.38 1.95 20.73
C ASP A 356 -17.71 1.10 19.65
N GLY A 357 -16.61 0.41 20.00
CA GLY A 357 -15.87 -0.48 19.09
C GLY A 357 -14.76 0.16 18.26
N VAL A 358 -14.58 1.49 18.30
CA VAL A 358 -13.50 2.23 17.62
C VAL A 358 -12.54 2.80 18.66
N GLY A 359 -11.23 2.67 18.47
CA GLY A 359 -10.26 3.33 19.34
C GLY A 359 -9.02 2.51 19.71
N ILE A 360 -8.48 2.81 20.91
CA ILE A 360 -7.13 2.40 21.32
C ILE A 360 -6.94 0.87 21.34
N GLU A 361 -7.94 0.10 21.76
CA GLU A 361 -7.89 -1.37 21.91
C GLU A 361 -8.59 -2.13 20.78
N ALA A 362 -9.44 -1.45 19.97
CA ALA A 362 -10.17 -2.03 18.86
C ALA A 362 -9.25 -2.50 17.72
N ASP A 363 -9.76 -3.35 16.83
CA ASP A 363 -9.05 -3.81 15.64
C ASP A 363 -9.23 -2.85 14.44
N THR A 364 -10.29 -2.04 14.48
CA THR A 364 -10.54 -0.95 13.53
C THR A 364 -10.16 0.40 14.11
N ASN A 365 -9.98 1.40 13.26
CA ASN A 365 -9.76 2.76 13.66
C ASN A 365 -10.16 3.73 12.53
N ALA A 366 -10.51 4.96 12.89
CA ALA A 366 -10.68 6.11 12.01
C ALA A 366 -9.70 7.21 12.42
N ALA A 367 -9.18 7.94 11.47
CA ALA A 367 -8.20 8.99 11.76
C ALA A 367 -8.30 10.13 10.74
N THR A 368 -7.72 11.29 11.09
CA THR A 368 -7.47 12.35 10.13
C THR A 368 -5.98 12.58 10.00
N PHE A 369 -5.48 12.57 8.77
CA PHE A 369 -4.10 12.92 8.44
C PHE A 369 -3.99 14.42 8.21
N LEU A 370 -3.27 15.12 9.08
CA LEU A 370 -3.10 16.57 9.06
C LEU A 370 -1.68 16.95 8.65
N THR A 371 -1.58 17.85 7.67
CA THR A 371 -0.37 18.60 7.33
C THR A 371 -0.61 20.09 7.54
N LEU A 372 0.40 20.91 7.29
CA LEU A 372 0.22 22.37 7.33
C LEU A 372 -0.80 22.88 6.29
N THR A 373 -0.95 22.17 5.19
CA THR A 373 -1.76 22.60 4.03
C THR A 373 -2.99 21.73 3.76
N THR A 374 -3.02 20.50 4.25
CA THR A 374 -4.08 19.53 3.93
C THR A 374 -4.63 18.85 5.18
N SER A 375 -5.88 18.40 5.06
CA SER A 375 -6.58 17.59 6.06
C SER A 375 -7.33 16.49 5.31
N ILE A 376 -6.93 15.24 5.52
CA ILE A 376 -7.48 14.07 4.81
C ILE A 376 -8.14 13.15 5.82
N GLU A 377 -9.44 12.95 5.67
CA GLU A 377 -10.19 12.03 6.52
C GLU A 377 -9.98 10.59 6.05
N LEU A 378 -9.59 9.74 6.99
CA LEU A 378 -9.41 8.30 6.80
C LEU A 378 -10.53 7.60 7.55
N HIS A 379 -11.55 7.17 6.81
CA HIS A 379 -12.73 6.51 7.37
C HIS A 379 -12.38 5.25 8.14
N GLU A 380 -13.32 4.74 8.93
CA GLU A 380 -13.13 3.55 9.73
C GLU A 380 -12.75 2.34 8.85
N MET A 381 -11.64 1.71 9.20
CA MET A 381 -11.12 0.52 8.54
C MET A 381 -10.22 -0.28 9.49
N PRO A 382 -9.90 -1.54 9.17
CA PRO A 382 -8.90 -2.32 9.91
C PRO A 382 -7.58 -1.58 10.04
N LYS A 383 -6.95 -1.62 11.21
CA LYS A 383 -5.71 -0.88 11.51
C LYS A 383 -4.58 -1.14 10.51
N ARG A 384 -4.51 -2.35 9.93
CA ARG A 384 -3.52 -2.68 8.90
C ARG A 384 -3.78 -1.89 7.60
N GLN A 385 -5.04 -1.76 7.18
CA GLN A 385 -5.40 -0.95 6.01
C GLN A 385 -5.19 0.54 6.29
N LEU A 386 -5.55 1.01 7.49
CA LEU A 386 -5.30 2.39 7.90
C LEU A 386 -3.80 2.72 7.89
N ALA A 387 -2.95 1.78 8.31
CA ALA A 387 -1.50 1.94 8.25
C ALA A 387 -0.99 2.13 6.82
N ASP A 388 -1.51 1.36 5.84
CA ASP A 388 -1.18 1.54 4.43
C ASP A 388 -1.62 2.91 3.92
N ARG A 389 -2.84 3.35 4.25
CA ARG A 389 -3.34 4.68 3.87
C ARG A 389 -2.51 5.81 4.47
N ILE A 390 -2.12 5.71 5.74
CA ILE A 390 -1.23 6.69 6.38
C ILE A 390 0.13 6.74 5.67
N LEU A 391 0.70 5.60 5.32
CA LEU A 391 1.97 5.55 4.57
C LEU A 391 1.83 6.13 3.15
N ASP A 392 0.68 5.94 2.49
CA ASP A 392 0.39 6.58 1.20
C ASP A 392 0.47 8.11 1.31
N GLU A 393 -0.20 8.68 2.32
CA GLU A 393 -0.19 10.14 2.55
C GLU A 393 1.20 10.66 2.93
N ILE A 394 1.96 9.89 3.73
CA ILE A 394 3.36 10.25 4.07
C ILE A 394 4.22 10.32 2.81
N LEU A 395 4.07 9.39 1.87
CA LEU A 395 4.84 9.38 0.63
C LEU A 395 4.53 10.59 -0.26
N THR A 396 3.32 11.14 -0.20
CA THR A 396 2.99 12.37 -0.95
C THR A 396 3.83 13.58 -0.49
N LEU A 397 4.27 13.59 0.79
CA LEU A 397 5.11 14.66 1.34
C LEU A 397 6.52 14.69 0.74
N ARG A 398 6.98 13.59 0.11
CA ARG A 398 8.29 13.48 -0.54
C ARG A 398 8.29 13.87 -2.01
N ARG A 399 7.12 13.88 -2.66
CA ARG A 399 7.00 14.27 -4.08
C ARG A 399 7.20 15.77 -4.21
N PRO A 400 8.14 16.26 -5.08
CA PRO A 400 8.24 17.69 -5.34
C PRO A 400 6.89 18.20 -5.90
N ARG A 401 6.42 19.33 -5.42
CA ARG A 401 5.13 19.96 -5.80
C ARG A 401 4.94 20.16 -7.31
N SER A 402 6.01 20.17 -8.11
CA SER A 402 5.96 20.30 -9.57
C SER A 402 5.32 19.13 -10.31
N MET A 403 5.26 17.92 -9.73
CA MET A 403 4.61 16.77 -10.39
C MET A 403 3.10 16.67 -10.13
N VAL A 404 2.56 17.44 -9.18
CA VAL A 404 1.11 17.39 -8.85
C VAL A 404 0.31 18.33 -9.74
N LEU A 405 0.94 19.40 -10.26
CA LEU A 405 0.27 20.36 -11.15
C LEU A 405 0.15 19.85 -12.60
N GLU A 406 1.05 18.96 -13.05
CA GLU A 406 0.98 18.39 -14.42
C GLU A 406 -0.12 17.33 -14.59
N LEU A 407 -0.64 16.75 -13.50
CA LEU A 407 -1.74 15.77 -13.59
C LEU A 407 -3.14 16.41 -13.59
N ASP A 408 -3.27 17.67 -13.13
CA ASP A 408 -4.55 18.40 -13.16
C ASP A 408 -4.73 19.24 -14.44
N GLU A 409 -3.65 19.54 -15.18
CA GLU A 409 -3.73 20.27 -16.47
C GLU A 409 -4.14 19.39 -17.65
N ASP A 410 -3.90 18.08 -17.61
CA ASP A 410 -4.30 17.14 -18.68
C ASP A 410 -5.81 16.79 -18.70
N VAL A 411 -6.59 17.28 -17.73
CA VAL A 411 -8.05 17.04 -17.69
C VAL A 411 -8.86 18.24 -18.23
N HIS A 412 -8.23 19.38 -18.50
CA HIS A 412 -8.93 20.60 -18.92
C HIS A 412 -8.78 20.98 -20.40
N ASP A 413 -8.05 20.22 -21.22
CA ASP A 413 -7.85 20.55 -22.64
C ASP A 413 -8.60 19.59 -23.62
N ALA A 414 -9.80 19.19 -23.24
CA ALA A 414 -10.74 18.50 -24.13
C ALA A 414 -12.05 19.28 -24.26
N GLY A 415 -12.02 20.29 -25.13
CA GLY A 415 -13.23 20.78 -25.82
C GLY A 415 -13.96 21.91 -25.13
N ILE A 416 -13.90 23.11 -25.72
CA ILE A 416 -15.06 23.69 -26.42
C ILE A 416 -14.61 25.04 -26.99
N ASP A 417 -14.54 25.07 -28.33
CA ASP A 417 -14.44 26.25 -29.14
C ASP A 417 -15.80 26.97 -29.10
N SER A 418 -15.92 28.03 -28.30
CA SER A 418 -17.12 28.91 -28.27
C SER A 418 -16.75 30.36 -28.02
N GLN A 419 -15.87 30.93 -28.87
CA GLN A 419 -15.57 32.36 -28.91
C GLN A 419 -16.29 33.11 -30.01
N SER A 420 -17.37 32.60 -30.64
CA SER A 420 -18.13 33.28 -31.68
C SER A 420 -19.52 33.79 -31.26
N GLU A 421 -20.03 33.53 -30.08
CA GLU A 421 -21.38 34.00 -29.68
C GLU A 421 -21.43 35.09 -28.59
N GLN A 422 -20.31 35.49 -27.98
CA GLN A 422 -20.31 36.52 -26.92
C GLN A 422 -20.09 37.97 -27.44
N ASN A 423 -19.86 38.19 -28.73
CA ASN A 423 -19.67 39.54 -29.27
C ASN A 423 -20.93 40.21 -29.82
N GLU A 424 -22.09 39.56 -29.79
CA GLU A 424 -23.34 40.13 -30.31
C GLU A 424 -24.33 40.65 -29.25
N ILE A 425 -24.07 40.38 -27.97
CA ILE A 425 -24.95 40.83 -26.85
C ILE A 425 -24.45 42.12 -26.17
N LEU A 426 -23.24 42.60 -26.47
CA LEU A 426 -22.69 43.81 -25.84
C LEU A 426 -22.87 45.12 -26.68
N ARG A 427 -23.65 45.09 -27.75
CA ARG A 427 -23.94 46.28 -28.59
C ARG A 427 -25.37 46.86 -28.44
N GLN A 428 -26.19 46.33 -27.54
CA GLN A 428 -27.53 46.89 -27.34
C GLN A 428 -27.83 47.13 -25.87
N SER A 429 -27.16 48.04 -25.19
CA SER A 429 -27.71 48.78 -24.05
C SER A 429 -26.76 49.87 -23.60
N SER A 430 -26.75 50.95 -24.35
CA SER A 430 -26.26 52.23 -23.84
C SER A 430 -27.40 53.25 -23.91
N SER A 431 -28.00 53.57 -22.81
CA SER A 431 -28.51 54.91 -22.51
C SER A 431 -29.00 55.01 -21.04
N PRO A 432 -28.85 56.21 -20.41
CA PRO A 432 -28.83 56.35 -18.97
C PRO A 432 -30.17 56.86 -18.40
N SER A 433 -30.49 56.49 -17.14
CA SER A 433 -31.39 57.32 -16.35
C SER A 433 -31.09 57.21 -14.84
N THR A 434 -30.74 58.34 -14.32
CA THR A 434 -30.76 58.87 -12.96
C THR A 434 -31.98 58.43 -12.12
N SER A 435 -31.77 57.97 -10.90
CA SER A 435 -32.53 58.48 -9.73
C SER A 435 -32.02 58.00 -8.39
N ARG A 436 -31.89 58.96 -7.50
CA ARG A 436 -31.57 58.91 -6.05
C ARG A 436 -32.69 58.23 -5.23
N ARG A 437 -32.30 57.63 -4.11
CA ARG A 437 -32.79 57.86 -2.71
C ARG A 437 -32.48 56.64 -1.85
N GLN A 438 -31.63 56.83 -0.86
CA GLN A 438 -31.83 57.09 0.58
C GLN A 438 -32.36 55.90 1.42
N LEU A 439 -31.43 55.46 2.30
CA LEU A 439 -31.56 55.16 3.75
C LEU A 439 -32.90 54.60 4.27
N ILE A 440 -32.83 53.55 5.09
CA ILE A 440 -33.08 53.56 6.55
C ILE A 440 -32.71 52.16 7.13
N VAL A 441 -32.11 52.23 8.30
CA VAL A 441 -31.77 51.33 9.38
C VAL A 441 -33.01 50.57 9.92
N GLU A 442 -32.87 49.27 10.16
CA GLU A 442 -33.12 48.64 11.48
C GLU A 442 -32.30 47.34 11.57
#